data_aa2d15d2d17b4e74c2fcc56ceb048f0b
#
_entry.id   aa2d15d2d17b4e74c2fcc56ceb048f0b
#
_cell.length_a   1.000
_cell.length_b   1.000
_cell.length_c   1.000
_cell.angle_alpha   90.00
_cell.angle_beta   90.00
_cell.angle_gamma   90.00
#
_symmetry.space_group_name_H-M   'P 1'
#
loop_
_entity.id
_entity.type
_entity.pdbx_description
1 polymer ?
#
loop_
_entity_poly.entity_id
_entity_poly.type
_entity_poly.pdbx_seq_one_letter_code
_entity_poly.pdbx_strand_id
1 'polypeptide(L)'
;ACKRQQTEFDALAAYLRSIENSTVFRATRPLVKAKMRMDQLLGRRSIAPTPATGPQPLTPTQHPVDVIVPVYRGLADTQLCIGSALASRCQTPFRLVVINDASPEPALSAWLRDKAAQEPRIMLLENPTNLGFVGTVNRGMALTKDHDVLLLNSDTEVANDWLDRLYNAA
;
A
#
# COMPACT_ATOMS: atom_id res chain seq x y z
N ALA A 1 20.84 -23.82 -13.80
CA ALA A 1 20.41 -22.54 -13.23
C ALA A 1 19.93 -21.57 -14.31
N CYS A 2 20.65 -21.39 -15.42
CA CYS A 2 20.38 -20.41 -16.46
C CYS A 2 19.01 -20.59 -17.19
N LYS A 3 18.58 -21.84 -17.46
CA LYS A 3 17.31 -22.12 -18.16
C LYS A 3 16.07 -21.75 -17.34
N ARG A 4 16.14 -21.83 -16.01
CA ARG A 4 15.02 -21.53 -15.11
C ARG A 4 14.78 -20.02 -15.01
N GLN A 5 15.83 -19.23 -14.96
CA GLN A 5 15.74 -17.76 -14.99
C GLN A 5 15.19 -17.23 -16.31
N GLN A 6 15.56 -17.86 -17.43
CA GLN A 6 15.06 -17.47 -18.74
C GLN A 6 13.54 -17.71 -18.86
N THR A 7 13.04 -18.83 -18.34
CA THR A 7 11.60 -19.15 -18.34
C THR A 7 10.79 -18.20 -17.47
N GLU A 8 11.32 -17.77 -16.32
CA GLU A 8 10.69 -16.79 -15.43
C GLU A 8 10.65 -15.40 -16.08
N PHE A 9 11.73 -15.03 -16.77
CA PHE A 9 11.79 -13.75 -17.52
C PHE A 9 10.80 -13.72 -18.68
N ASP A 10 10.67 -14.81 -19.41
CA ASP A 10 9.74 -14.94 -20.54
C ASP A 10 8.28 -14.94 -20.06
N ALA A 11 8.00 -15.56 -18.91
CA ALA A 11 6.67 -15.54 -18.29
C ALA A 11 6.29 -14.12 -17.80
N LEU A 12 7.23 -13.41 -17.19
CA LEU A 12 7.03 -12.02 -16.76
C LEU A 12 6.81 -11.08 -17.94
N ALA A 13 7.58 -11.26 -19.02
CA ALA A 13 7.44 -10.48 -20.25
C ALA A 13 6.09 -10.75 -20.94
N ALA A 14 5.60 -11.99 -20.90
CA ALA A 14 4.28 -12.35 -21.41
C ALA A 14 3.15 -11.73 -20.58
N TYR A 15 3.30 -11.71 -19.26
CA TYR A 15 2.37 -11.08 -18.32
C TYR A 15 2.30 -9.56 -18.53
N LEU A 16 3.43 -8.89 -18.64
CA LEU A 16 3.49 -7.44 -18.93
C LEU A 16 2.83 -7.10 -20.27
N ARG A 17 3.06 -7.91 -21.32
CA ARG A 17 2.38 -7.75 -22.61
C ARG A 17 0.86 -7.94 -22.52
N SER A 18 0.38 -8.83 -21.66
CA SER A 18 -1.05 -9.03 -21.44
C SER A 18 -1.71 -7.81 -20.79
N ILE A 19 -1.02 -7.17 -19.85
CA ILE A 19 -1.48 -5.91 -19.22
C ILE A 19 -1.49 -4.76 -20.24
N GLU A 20 -0.44 -4.62 -21.05
CA GLU A 20 -0.36 -3.58 -22.09
C GLU A 20 -1.44 -3.75 -23.18
N ASN A 21 -1.87 -4.98 -23.45
CA ASN A 21 -2.92 -5.31 -24.39
C ASN A 21 -4.33 -5.30 -23.80
N SER A 22 -4.47 -5.05 -22.49
CA SER A 22 -5.79 -4.95 -21.87
C SER A 22 -6.58 -3.79 -22.48
N THR A 23 -7.88 -4.00 -22.66
CA THR A 23 -8.80 -3.03 -23.31
C THR A 23 -8.80 -1.68 -22.56
N VAL A 24 -8.63 -1.70 -21.25
CA VAL A 24 -8.57 -0.53 -20.39
C VAL A 24 -7.30 0.29 -20.66
N PHE A 25 -6.15 -0.37 -20.78
CA PHE A 25 -4.87 0.29 -21.03
C PHE A 25 -4.81 0.91 -22.45
N ARG A 26 -5.39 0.23 -23.44
CA ARG A 26 -5.48 0.76 -24.82
C ARG A 26 -6.43 1.95 -24.93
N ALA A 27 -7.54 1.95 -24.19
CA ALA A 27 -8.51 3.06 -24.19
C ALA A 27 -7.98 4.32 -23.49
N THR A 28 -7.10 4.19 -22.49
CA THR A 28 -6.56 5.31 -21.73
C THR A 28 -5.27 5.91 -22.32
N ARG A 29 -4.56 5.16 -23.16
CA ARG A 29 -3.33 5.63 -23.84
C ARG A 29 -3.45 6.98 -24.57
N PRO A 30 -4.50 7.24 -25.38
CA PRO A 30 -4.63 8.52 -26.07
C PRO A 30 -4.90 9.69 -25.11
N LEU A 31 -5.63 9.45 -24.02
CA LEU A 31 -5.91 10.45 -22.98
C LEU A 31 -4.65 10.86 -22.22
N VAL A 32 -3.80 9.90 -21.87
CA VAL A 32 -2.52 10.17 -21.18
C VAL A 32 -1.57 10.95 -22.10
N LYS A 33 -1.48 10.58 -23.39
CA LYS A 33 -0.67 11.31 -24.38
C LYS A 33 -1.18 12.72 -24.65
N ALA A 34 -2.50 12.91 -24.69
CA ALA A 34 -3.11 14.22 -24.86
C ALA A 34 -2.84 15.12 -23.64
N LYS A 35 -2.93 14.57 -22.42
CA LYS A 35 -2.59 15.28 -21.19
C LYS A 35 -1.12 15.69 -21.15
N MET A 36 -0.20 14.79 -21.48
CA MET A 36 1.23 15.09 -21.54
C MET A 36 1.58 16.20 -22.55
N ARG A 37 0.93 16.20 -23.72
CA ARG A 37 1.10 17.27 -24.71
C ARG A 37 0.53 18.61 -24.23
N MET A 38 -0.60 18.58 -23.56
CA MET A 38 -1.23 19.78 -23.01
C MET A 38 -0.40 20.37 -21.86
N ASP A 39 0.18 19.56 -21.00
CA ASP A 39 1.07 20.01 -19.94
C ASP A 39 2.38 20.60 -20.48
N GLN A 40 2.90 20.10 -21.61
CA GLN A 40 4.03 20.68 -22.33
C GLN A 40 3.69 22.04 -22.98
N LEU A 41 2.49 22.17 -23.56
CA LEU A 41 2.05 23.41 -24.20
C LEU A 41 1.68 24.52 -23.20
N LEU A 42 1.19 24.15 -22.01
CA LEU A 42 0.80 25.08 -20.94
C LEU A 42 1.99 25.53 -20.07
N GLY A 43 3.22 25.17 -20.43
CA GLY A 43 4.44 25.59 -19.72
C GLY A 43 4.46 25.15 -18.24
N ARG A 44 3.66 24.14 -17.87
CA ARG A 44 3.79 23.53 -16.55
C ARG A 44 5.14 22.84 -16.48
N ARG A 45 6.06 23.51 -15.79
CA ARG A 45 7.41 23.00 -15.53
C ARG A 45 7.30 21.56 -15.05
N SER A 46 7.84 20.64 -15.86
CA SER A 46 8.26 19.35 -15.37
C SER A 46 9.10 19.64 -14.12
N ILE A 47 8.67 19.16 -12.98
CA ILE A 47 9.49 19.22 -11.77
C ILE A 47 10.70 18.35 -12.10
N ALA A 48 11.80 19.02 -12.45
CA ALA A 48 13.09 18.34 -12.55
C ALA A 48 13.32 17.65 -11.20
N PRO A 49 13.82 16.41 -11.16
CA PRO A 49 14.16 15.78 -9.89
C PRO A 49 15.13 16.73 -9.18
N THR A 50 14.67 17.32 -8.09
CA THR A 50 15.52 18.11 -7.19
C THR A 50 16.66 17.19 -6.77
N PRO A 51 17.94 17.59 -6.88
CA PRO A 51 19.03 16.77 -6.38
C PRO A 51 18.71 16.43 -4.93
N ALA A 52 18.77 15.13 -4.60
CA ALA A 52 18.48 14.62 -3.27
C ALA A 52 19.33 15.38 -2.26
N THR A 53 18.73 16.37 -1.62
CA THR A 53 19.27 16.96 -0.42
C THR A 53 19.36 15.82 0.59
N GLY A 54 20.52 15.57 1.15
CA GLY A 54 20.73 14.51 2.12
C GLY A 54 19.68 14.55 3.22
N PRO A 55 19.52 13.47 4.02
CA PRO A 55 18.44 13.32 4.96
C PRO A 55 18.38 14.55 5.87
N GLN A 56 17.34 15.36 5.71
CA GLN A 56 17.06 16.45 6.64
C GLN A 56 16.64 15.82 7.97
N PRO A 57 17.13 16.36 9.09
CA PRO A 57 16.65 15.92 10.40
C PRO A 57 15.13 16.17 10.47
N LEU A 58 14.37 15.12 10.65
CA LEU A 58 12.93 15.19 10.82
C LEU A 58 12.61 16.08 12.03
N THR A 59 11.86 17.14 11.83
CA THR A 59 11.36 17.97 12.91
C THR A 59 10.31 17.20 13.72
N PRO A 60 10.32 17.21 15.06
CA PRO A 60 9.54 16.29 15.90
C PRO A 60 8.06 16.66 16.06
N THR A 61 7.41 17.19 15.07
CA THR A 61 5.95 17.40 15.02
C THR A 61 5.30 16.45 14.00
N GLN A 62 5.63 15.17 14.10
CA GLN A 62 5.01 14.18 13.23
C GLN A 62 3.64 13.82 13.79
N HIS A 63 2.59 14.04 13.01
CA HIS A 63 1.29 13.47 13.30
C HIS A 63 1.38 11.94 13.17
N PRO A 64 0.74 11.19 14.09
CA PRO A 64 0.71 9.74 13.98
C PRO A 64 -0.02 9.33 12.69
N VAL A 65 0.45 8.27 12.05
CA VAL A 65 -0.13 7.75 10.80
C VAL A 65 -0.96 6.52 11.09
N ASP A 66 -2.20 6.50 10.61
CA ASP A 66 -3.03 5.31 10.57
C ASP A 66 -2.80 4.55 9.26
N VAL A 67 -2.12 3.42 9.35
CA VAL A 67 -1.92 2.53 8.21
C VAL A 67 -3.09 1.58 8.12
N ILE A 68 -4.00 1.83 7.18
CA ILE A 68 -5.21 1.02 6.96
C ILE A 68 -4.85 -0.19 6.11
N VAL A 69 -5.12 -1.37 6.64
CA VAL A 69 -4.88 -2.66 5.97
C VAL A 69 -6.23 -3.39 5.82
N PRO A 70 -6.92 -3.27 4.67
CA PRO A 70 -8.12 -4.05 4.40
C PRO A 70 -7.76 -5.50 4.10
N VAL A 71 -8.40 -6.44 4.79
CA VAL A 71 -8.11 -7.88 4.69
C VAL A 71 -9.37 -8.66 4.36
N TYR A 72 -9.32 -9.49 3.31
CA TYR A 72 -10.43 -10.38 2.95
C TYR A 72 -10.00 -11.85 2.81
N ARG A 73 -8.86 -12.11 2.15
CA ARG A 73 -8.29 -13.44 1.92
C ARG A 73 -6.76 -13.39 1.92
N GLY A 74 -6.13 -14.56 1.95
CA GLY A 74 -4.69 -14.69 1.81
C GLY A 74 -3.95 -14.63 3.13
N LEU A 75 -4.11 -15.64 3.98
CA LEU A 75 -3.44 -15.71 5.28
C LEU A 75 -1.93 -15.49 5.19
N ALA A 76 -1.24 -16.18 4.27
CA ALA A 76 0.22 -16.09 4.14
C ALA A 76 0.68 -14.68 3.74
N ASP A 77 0.03 -14.08 2.76
CA ASP A 77 0.37 -12.73 2.28
C ASP A 77 0.08 -11.68 3.36
N THR A 78 -1.06 -11.81 4.06
CA THR A 78 -1.42 -10.93 5.18
C THR A 78 -0.41 -11.04 6.34
N GLN A 79 0.10 -12.24 6.61
CA GLN A 79 1.15 -12.46 7.62
C GLN A 79 2.46 -11.76 7.24
N LEU A 80 2.86 -11.85 5.98
CA LEU A 80 4.05 -11.16 5.46
C LEU A 80 3.87 -9.64 5.49
N CYS A 81 2.72 -9.14 5.04
CA CYS A 81 2.41 -7.71 5.04
C CYS A 81 2.50 -7.12 6.46
N ILE A 82 1.70 -7.64 7.39
CA ILE A 82 1.65 -7.14 8.77
C ILE A 82 3.00 -7.35 9.47
N GLY A 83 3.64 -8.51 9.26
CA GLY A 83 4.95 -8.82 9.81
C GLY A 83 6.03 -7.84 9.35
N SER A 84 6.09 -7.53 8.05
CA SER A 84 7.05 -6.60 7.48
C SER A 84 6.84 -5.16 7.97
N ALA A 85 5.57 -4.72 8.07
CA ALA A 85 5.23 -3.40 8.59
C ALA A 85 5.65 -3.25 10.06
N LEU A 86 5.38 -4.25 10.90
CA LEU A 86 5.77 -4.24 12.31
C LEU A 86 7.28 -4.33 12.54
N ALA A 87 8.00 -5.04 11.67
CA ALA A 87 9.46 -5.18 11.73
C ALA A 87 10.20 -3.98 11.15
N SER A 88 9.50 -3.07 10.48
CA SER A 88 10.10 -1.90 9.83
C SER A 88 10.71 -0.93 10.85
N ARG A 89 11.74 -0.19 10.41
CA ARG A 89 12.50 0.74 11.26
C ARG A 89 12.09 2.19 10.98
N CYS A 90 10.80 2.47 11.00
CA CYS A 90 10.28 3.82 10.80
C CYS A 90 10.38 4.64 12.09
N GLN A 91 10.74 5.91 11.95
CA GLN A 91 10.73 6.89 13.05
C GLN A 91 9.35 7.56 13.16
N THR A 92 8.62 7.68 12.05
CA THR A 92 7.24 8.16 12.02
C THR A 92 6.36 7.27 12.87
N PRO A 93 5.69 7.79 13.92
CA PRO A 93 4.81 7.00 14.74
C PRO A 93 3.59 6.54 13.92
N PHE A 94 3.27 5.24 13.99
CA PHE A 94 2.13 4.69 13.27
C PHE A 94 1.45 3.58 14.06
N ARG A 95 0.19 3.32 13.71
CA ARG A 95 -0.52 2.10 14.10
C ARG A 95 -1.12 1.44 12.85
N LEU A 96 -1.30 0.14 12.91
CA LEU A 96 -1.97 -0.63 11.87
C LEU A 96 -3.46 -0.71 12.20
N VAL A 97 -4.29 -0.14 11.36
CA VAL A 97 -5.75 -0.30 11.41
C VAL A 97 -6.12 -1.45 10.47
N VAL A 98 -6.08 -2.67 10.99
CA VAL A 98 -6.36 -3.89 10.24
C VAL A 98 -7.86 -4.14 10.24
N ILE A 99 -8.46 -4.28 9.07
CA ILE A 99 -9.91 -4.46 8.94
C ILE A 99 -10.21 -5.79 8.25
N ASN A 100 -10.69 -6.76 9.03
CA ASN A 100 -11.19 -8.02 8.52
C ASN A 100 -12.56 -7.80 7.86
N ASP A 101 -12.61 -7.83 6.54
CA ASP A 101 -13.83 -7.60 5.75
C ASP A 101 -14.69 -8.88 5.63
N ALA A 102 -15.09 -9.44 6.77
CA ALA A 102 -15.82 -10.72 6.86
C ALA A 102 -15.13 -11.82 6.04
N SER A 103 -13.86 -12.04 6.32
CA SER A 103 -13.06 -13.06 5.62
C SER A 103 -13.74 -14.42 5.67
N PRO A 104 -13.85 -15.14 4.54
CA PRO A 104 -14.32 -16.50 4.50
C PRO A 104 -13.31 -17.53 5.00
N GLU A 105 -12.10 -17.09 5.40
CA GLU A 105 -11.01 -17.93 5.89
C GLU A 105 -10.98 -17.90 7.43
N PRO A 106 -11.47 -18.92 8.15
CA PRO A 106 -11.50 -18.94 9.63
C PRO A 106 -10.08 -18.83 10.23
N ALA A 107 -9.08 -19.44 9.58
CA ALA A 107 -7.69 -19.40 10.04
C ALA A 107 -7.12 -17.97 9.98
N LEU A 108 -7.46 -17.20 8.94
CA LEU A 108 -7.06 -15.80 8.83
C LEU A 108 -7.69 -14.95 9.92
N SER A 109 -9.00 -15.08 10.13
CA SER A 109 -9.72 -14.35 11.17
C SER A 109 -9.20 -14.67 12.58
N ALA A 110 -8.92 -15.94 12.86
CA ALA A 110 -8.33 -16.35 14.15
C ALA A 110 -6.94 -15.74 14.33
N TRP A 111 -6.08 -15.85 13.31
CA TRP A 111 -4.74 -15.28 13.36
C TRP A 111 -4.74 -13.76 13.57
N LEU A 112 -5.64 -13.03 12.92
CA LEU A 112 -5.77 -11.58 13.09
C LEU A 112 -6.12 -11.20 14.53
N ARG A 113 -7.04 -11.92 15.17
CA ARG A 113 -7.41 -11.70 16.57
C ARG A 113 -6.25 -11.98 17.51
N ASP A 114 -5.57 -13.12 17.32
CA ASP A 114 -4.41 -13.49 18.13
C ASP A 114 -3.28 -12.48 17.97
N LYS A 115 -3.02 -12.04 16.75
CA LYS A 115 -1.98 -11.07 16.46
C LYS A 115 -2.29 -9.69 17.08
N ALA A 116 -3.52 -9.22 16.98
CA ALA A 116 -3.96 -7.97 17.58
C ALA A 116 -3.91 -7.99 19.11
N ALA A 117 -4.19 -9.14 19.72
CA ALA A 117 -4.07 -9.29 21.17
C ALA A 117 -2.62 -9.20 21.67
N GLN A 118 -1.63 -9.55 20.83
CA GLN A 118 -0.21 -9.57 21.18
C GLN A 118 0.54 -8.29 20.80
N GLU A 119 0.03 -7.51 19.86
CA GLU A 119 0.71 -6.33 19.30
C GLU A 119 -0.13 -5.06 19.50
N PRO A 120 0.23 -4.20 20.47
CA PRO A 120 -0.52 -2.98 20.79
C PRO A 120 -0.63 -1.98 19.63
N ARG A 121 0.26 -2.05 18.64
CA ARG A 121 0.20 -1.19 17.46
C ARG A 121 -0.88 -1.62 16.46
N ILE A 122 -1.56 -2.76 16.69
CA ILE A 122 -2.65 -3.23 15.83
C ILE A 122 -3.99 -2.87 16.46
N MET A 123 -4.78 -2.08 15.73
CA MET A 123 -6.21 -1.94 15.95
C MET A 123 -6.95 -2.84 14.98
N LEU A 124 -7.54 -3.93 15.47
CA LEU A 124 -8.34 -4.83 14.64
C LEU A 124 -9.80 -4.40 14.63
N LEU A 125 -10.36 -4.29 13.44
CA LEU A 125 -11.78 -4.14 13.20
C LEU A 125 -12.30 -5.35 12.41
N GLU A 126 -13.53 -5.75 12.69
CA GLU A 126 -14.19 -6.82 11.94
C GLU A 126 -15.49 -6.28 11.36
N ASN A 127 -15.69 -6.47 10.05
CA ASN A 127 -16.94 -6.17 9.39
C ASN A 127 -17.92 -7.33 9.61
N PRO A 128 -19.18 -7.07 9.90
CA PRO A 128 -20.19 -8.13 10.05
C PRO A 128 -20.50 -8.83 8.72
N THR A 129 -20.29 -8.12 7.61
CA THR A 129 -20.47 -8.62 6.24
C THR A 129 -19.37 -8.04 5.36
N ASN A 130 -19.12 -8.66 4.20
CA ASN A 130 -18.18 -8.11 3.22
C ASN A 130 -18.71 -6.79 2.65
N LEU A 131 -18.00 -5.69 2.91
CA LEU A 131 -18.29 -4.36 2.41
C LEU A 131 -17.53 -4.04 1.11
N GLY A 132 -16.64 -4.93 0.70
CA GLY A 132 -15.71 -4.71 -0.39
C GLY A 132 -14.60 -3.72 -0.06
N PHE A 133 -13.61 -3.62 -0.93
CA PHE A 133 -12.42 -2.80 -0.71
C PHE A 133 -12.74 -1.34 -0.33
N VAL A 134 -13.56 -0.68 -1.13
CA VAL A 134 -13.91 0.75 -0.92
C VAL A 134 -14.66 0.96 0.40
N GLY A 135 -15.66 0.13 0.69
CA GLY A 135 -16.44 0.23 1.92
C GLY A 135 -15.56 0.01 3.16
N THR A 136 -14.69 -0.97 3.11
CA THR A 136 -13.76 -1.31 4.20
C THR A 136 -12.74 -0.21 4.43
N VAL A 137 -12.13 0.33 3.37
CA VAL A 137 -11.20 1.47 3.46
C VAL A 137 -11.88 2.71 4.04
N ASN A 138 -13.06 3.07 3.54
CA ASN A 138 -13.81 4.23 4.04
C ASN A 138 -14.18 4.08 5.52
N ARG A 139 -14.47 2.86 6.00
CA ARG A 139 -14.66 2.59 7.42
C ARG A 139 -13.41 2.89 8.23
N GLY A 140 -12.25 2.49 7.74
CA GLY A 140 -10.96 2.81 8.37
C GLY A 140 -10.69 4.30 8.42
N MET A 141 -10.87 4.99 7.31
CA MET A 141 -10.66 6.44 7.21
C MET A 141 -11.61 7.25 8.11
N ALA A 142 -12.80 6.75 8.38
CA ALA A 142 -13.78 7.42 9.25
C ALA A 142 -13.41 7.38 10.74
N LEU A 143 -12.45 6.55 11.15
CA LEU A 143 -12.06 6.39 12.56
C LEU A 143 -11.20 7.53 13.08
N THR A 144 -10.46 8.17 12.22
CA THR A 144 -9.46 9.16 12.61
C THR A 144 -9.71 10.49 11.92
N LYS A 145 -9.78 11.54 12.73
CA LYS A 145 -9.88 12.91 12.25
C LYS A 145 -8.56 13.68 12.39
N ASP A 146 -7.67 13.19 13.24
CA ASP A 146 -6.45 13.89 13.66
C ASP A 146 -5.16 13.16 13.29
N HIS A 147 -5.26 12.06 12.53
CA HIS A 147 -4.12 11.30 12.05
C HIS A 147 -4.03 11.36 10.52
N ASP A 148 -2.83 11.35 10.00
CA ASP A 148 -2.61 11.08 8.59
C ASP A 148 -2.99 9.62 8.28
N VAL A 149 -3.43 9.37 7.06
CA VAL A 149 -3.89 8.04 6.64
C VAL A 149 -3.05 7.53 5.49
N LEU A 150 -2.58 6.29 5.62
CA LEU A 150 -1.92 5.55 4.56
C LEU A 150 -2.66 4.24 4.31
N LEU A 151 -2.91 3.93 3.05
CA LEU A 151 -3.51 2.67 2.65
C LEU A 151 -2.44 1.67 2.24
N LEU A 152 -2.43 0.50 2.89
CA LEU A 152 -1.52 -0.60 2.61
C LEU A 152 -2.33 -1.85 2.25
N ASN A 153 -2.13 -2.40 1.04
CA ASN A 153 -2.77 -3.65 0.67
C ASN A 153 -2.21 -4.83 1.49
N SER A 154 -3.09 -5.77 1.84
CA SER A 154 -2.73 -6.92 2.68
C SER A 154 -1.79 -7.95 2.03
N ASP A 155 -1.47 -7.78 0.76
CA ASP A 155 -0.51 -8.57 -0.03
C ASP A 155 0.79 -7.82 -0.35
N THR A 156 1.03 -6.70 0.33
CA THR A 156 2.21 -5.86 0.11
C THR A 156 3.24 -6.09 1.21
N GLU A 157 4.47 -6.37 0.87
CA GLU A 157 5.61 -6.42 1.78
C GLU A 157 6.35 -5.07 1.76
N VAL A 158 6.63 -4.52 2.94
CA VAL A 158 7.35 -3.25 3.12
C VAL A 158 8.71 -3.48 3.79
N ALA A 159 9.65 -2.56 3.60
CA ALA A 159 11.01 -2.73 4.12
C ALA A 159 11.61 -1.41 4.63
N ASN A 160 12.51 -1.53 5.60
CA ASN A 160 13.31 -0.44 6.15
C ASN A 160 12.46 0.73 6.71
N ASP A 161 12.74 1.92 6.21
CA ASP A 161 12.16 3.21 6.55
C ASP A 161 11.02 3.63 5.57
N TRP A 162 10.28 2.65 5.07
CA TRP A 162 9.28 2.85 4.00
C TRP A 162 8.28 3.97 4.31
N LEU A 163 7.78 4.05 5.55
CA LEU A 163 6.81 5.05 5.96
C LEU A 163 7.44 6.44 6.05
N ASP A 164 8.66 6.54 6.61
CA ASP A 164 9.38 7.80 6.68
C ASP A 164 9.65 8.39 5.30
N ARG A 165 9.98 7.51 4.33
CA ARG A 165 10.20 7.93 2.94
C ARG A 165 8.91 8.42 2.28
N LEU A 166 7.78 7.77 2.52
CA LEU A 166 6.48 8.22 2.01
C LEU A 166 6.06 9.53 2.68
N TYR A 167 6.19 9.61 3.99
CA TYR A 167 5.86 10.81 4.76
C TYR A 167 6.65 12.05 4.32
N ASN A 168 7.94 11.88 4.02
CA ASN A 168 8.79 12.97 3.55
C ASN A 168 8.54 13.35 2.08
N ALA A 169 7.81 12.53 1.33
CA ALA A 169 7.50 12.79 -0.09
C ALA A 169 6.11 13.43 -0.30
N ALA A 170 5.26 13.46 0.72
CA ALA A 170 3.91 14.01 0.70
C ALA A 170 3.91 15.48 1.05
#